data_14e76a36ac2b20ae5af5561e2a8d6b6a
#
_entry.id   14e76a36ac2b20ae5af5561e2a8d6b6a
#
_cell.length_a   1.000
_cell.length_b   1.000
_cell.length_c   1.000
_cell.angle_alpha   90.00
_cell.angle_beta   90.00
_cell.angle_gamma   90.00
#
_symmetry.space_group_name_H-M   'P 1'
#
loop_
_entity.id
_entity.type
_entity.pdbx_description
1 polymer ?
#
loop_
_entity_poly.entity_id
_entity_poly.type
_entity_poly.pdbx_seq_one_letter_code
_entity_poly.pdbx_strand_id
1 'polypeptide(L)'
;MQSHIQAVLKVKRLAYKKSKAKKIKLDGQTSNIYTTGEKTSRWYKISITSTKKKRILNLGKNTVSGGYKFTIYKKGKKKAIKTIKVTGNANAKIAKMPKKKGTYYIRISKLTKKTNGTYEIGYY
;
A
#
# COMPACT_ATOMS: atom_id res chain seq x y z
N MET A 1 5.45 27.60 -16.09
CA MET A 1 4.54 26.55 -16.56
C MET A 1 5.12 25.17 -16.41
N GLN A 2 6.26 24.91 -17.02
CA GLN A 2 6.94 23.64 -16.89
C GLN A 2 7.30 23.32 -15.44
N SER A 3 7.84 24.29 -14.71
CA SER A 3 8.23 24.09 -13.32
C SER A 3 7.05 23.75 -12.43
N HIS A 4 5.88 24.34 -12.69
CA HIS A 4 4.67 24.04 -11.92
C HIS A 4 4.22 22.58 -12.10
N ILE A 5 4.20 22.11 -13.34
CA ILE A 5 3.83 20.72 -13.64
C ILE A 5 4.83 19.76 -13.03
N GLN A 6 6.12 20.07 -13.12
CA GLN A 6 7.15 19.22 -12.53
C GLN A 6 7.05 19.15 -11.02
N ALA A 7 6.74 20.27 -10.36
CA ALA A 7 6.56 20.29 -8.91
C ALA A 7 5.41 19.37 -8.48
N VAL A 8 4.29 19.43 -9.20
CA VAL A 8 3.14 18.56 -8.91
C VAL A 8 3.52 17.08 -9.09
N LEU A 9 4.22 16.75 -10.17
CA LEU A 9 4.65 15.38 -10.42
C LEU A 9 5.62 14.88 -9.35
N LYS A 10 6.55 15.74 -8.87
CA LYS A 10 7.47 15.37 -7.80
C LYS A 10 6.76 15.07 -6.49
N VAL A 11 5.77 15.88 -6.14
CA VAL A 11 4.98 15.68 -4.91
C VAL A 11 4.24 14.35 -4.95
N LYS A 12 3.78 13.96 -6.14
CA LYS A 12 3.01 12.74 -6.34
C LYS A 12 3.86 11.56 -6.82
N ARG A 13 5.14 11.57 -6.52
CA ARG A 13 6.02 10.46 -6.92
C ARG A 13 5.55 9.16 -6.29
N LEU A 14 5.41 8.14 -7.12
CA LEU A 14 4.92 6.82 -6.71
C LEU A 14 5.95 5.75 -7.09
N ALA A 15 5.95 4.66 -6.32
CA ALA A 15 6.82 3.53 -6.56
C ALA A 15 6.07 2.45 -7.33
N TYR A 16 6.38 2.31 -8.61
CA TYR A 16 5.74 1.32 -9.48
C TYR A 16 6.50 0.00 -9.55
N LYS A 17 7.64 -0.09 -8.89
CA LYS A 17 8.47 -1.30 -8.86
C LYS A 17 8.80 -1.65 -7.42
N LYS A 18 8.92 -2.94 -7.14
CA LYS A 18 9.31 -3.43 -5.82
C LYS A 18 10.64 -2.84 -5.36
N SER A 19 11.61 -2.72 -6.28
CA SER A 19 12.92 -2.14 -5.98
C SER A 19 12.87 -0.66 -5.58
N LYS A 20 11.79 0.02 -5.88
CA LYS A 20 11.59 1.43 -5.56
C LYS A 20 10.55 1.63 -4.46
N ALA A 21 10.17 0.57 -3.76
CA ALA A 21 9.13 0.62 -2.73
C ALA A 21 9.37 1.75 -1.73
N LYS A 22 8.31 2.50 -1.45
CA LYS A 22 8.36 3.62 -0.52
C LYS A 22 8.19 3.12 0.90
N LYS A 23 9.06 3.55 1.80
CA LYS A 23 9.03 3.10 3.19
C LYS A 23 7.94 3.81 3.99
N ILE A 24 7.21 3.03 4.79
CA ILE A 24 6.27 3.55 5.79
C ILE A 24 6.91 3.30 7.15
N LYS A 25 7.07 4.35 7.93
CA LYS A 25 7.66 4.27 9.27
C LYS A 25 6.63 3.72 10.25
N LEU A 26 7.13 3.08 11.32
CA LEU A 26 6.28 2.64 12.43
C LEU A 26 5.48 3.84 12.97
N ASP A 27 4.20 3.62 13.25
CA ASP A 27 3.23 4.62 13.68
C ASP A 27 2.94 5.68 12.62
N GLY A 28 3.35 5.43 11.38
CA GLY A 28 3.08 6.29 10.24
C GLY A 28 2.02 5.71 9.31
N GLN A 29 1.61 6.57 8.40
CA GLN A 29 0.65 6.15 7.38
C GLN A 29 0.95 6.87 6.07
N THR A 30 0.45 6.30 4.98
CA THR A 30 0.51 6.90 3.66
C THR A 30 -0.84 6.74 2.99
N SER A 31 -1.16 7.67 2.12
CA SER A 31 -2.37 7.59 1.31
C SER A 31 -2.06 8.14 -0.07
N ASN A 32 -2.81 7.66 -1.05
CA ASN A 32 -2.73 8.19 -2.40
C ASN A 32 -4.01 7.83 -3.15
N ILE A 33 -4.11 8.28 -4.38
CA ILE A 33 -5.31 8.13 -5.18
C ILE A 33 -5.00 7.33 -6.45
N TYR A 34 -5.96 6.51 -6.85
CA TYR A 34 -6.04 5.93 -8.18
C TYR A 34 -7.16 6.58 -8.95
N THR A 35 -6.93 6.82 -10.23
CA THR A 35 -7.97 7.28 -11.12
C THR A 35 -8.46 6.13 -11.99
N THR A 36 -9.65 6.29 -12.55
CA THR A 36 -10.18 5.33 -13.50
C THR A 36 -9.21 5.18 -14.67
N GLY A 37 -8.89 3.95 -15.01
CA GLY A 37 -7.98 3.65 -16.11
C GLY A 37 -6.54 3.38 -15.72
N GLU A 38 -6.10 3.84 -14.54
CA GLU A 38 -4.76 3.47 -14.06
C GLU A 38 -4.70 1.98 -13.76
N LYS A 39 -3.63 1.31 -14.18
CA LYS A 39 -3.49 -0.13 -14.03
C LYS A 39 -2.27 -0.57 -13.24
N THR A 40 -1.32 0.34 -13.01
CA THR A 40 -0.04 0.00 -12.44
C THR A 40 -0.15 -0.23 -10.94
N SER A 41 0.44 -1.33 -10.46
CA SER A 41 0.58 -1.56 -9.02
C SER A 41 1.55 -0.56 -8.41
N ARG A 42 1.42 -0.34 -7.11
CA ARG A 42 2.32 0.52 -6.35
C ARG A 42 2.90 -0.26 -5.18
N TRP A 43 4.13 0.05 -4.81
CA TRP A 43 4.86 -0.72 -3.82
C TRP A 43 5.26 0.13 -2.63
N TYR A 44 5.06 -0.43 -1.46
CA TYR A 44 5.48 0.13 -0.18
C TYR A 44 6.27 -0.93 0.57
N LYS A 45 7.00 -0.50 1.60
CA LYS A 45 7.72 -1.43 2.46
C LYS A 45 7.69 -0.97 3.90
N ILE A 46 7.80 -1.92 4.81
CA ILE A 46 7.93 -1.69 6.24
C ILE A 46 9.09 -2.53 6.76
N SER A 47 9.63 -2.13 7.90
CA SER A 47 10.65 -2.91 8.60
C SER A 47 10.13 -3.31 9.97
N ILE A 48 10.17 -4.60 10.28
CA ILE A 48 9.90 -5.10 11.63
C ILE A 48 11.24 -5.29 12.29
N THR A 49 11.55 -4.46 13.30
CA THR A 49 12.82 -4.47 13.99
C THR A 49 12.74 -5.06 15.38
N SER A 50 11.53 -5.24 15.92
CA SER A 50 11.29 -5.83 17.23
C SER A 50 10.12 -6.77 17.18
N THR A 51 10.25 -7.91 17.86
CA THR A 51 9.17 -8.90 17.97
C THR A 51 8.47 -8.86 19.32
N LYS A 52 8.76 -7.85 20.14
CA LYS A 52 8.12 -7.70 21.46
C LYS A 52 6.64 -7.44 21.34
N LYS A 53 6.23 -6.72 20.32
CA LYS A 53 4.83 -6.39 20.07
C LYS A 53 4.43 -6.83 18.67
N LYS A 54 3.23 -7.40 18.54
CA LYS A 54 2.71 -7.78 17.24
C LYS A 54 2.38 -6.53 16.42
N ARG A 55 2.91 -6.47 15.21
CA ARG A 55 2.65 -5.34 14.31
C ARG A 55 1.42 -5.58 13.46
N ILE A 56 0.77 -4.51 13.08
CA ILE A 56 -0.40 -4.55 12.21
C ILE A 56 -0.27 -3.54 11.08
N LEU A 57 -0.95 -3.83 9.98
CA LEU A 57 -1.20 -2.87 8.91
C LEU A 57 -2.68 -2.53 8.91
N ASN A 58 -2.98 -1.25 8.87
CA ASN A 58 -4.34 -0.77 8.68
C ASN A 58 -4.49 -0.40 7.20
N LEU A 59 -5.34 -1.14 6.49
CA LEU A 59 -5.49 -1.04 5.05
C LEU A 59 -6.87 -0.46 4.75
N GLY A 60 -6.89 0.76 4.25
CA GLY A 60 -8.13 1.50 4.06
C GLY A 60 -8.40 1.90 2.63
N LYS A 61 -9.64 2.24 2.38
CA LYS A 61 -10.07 2.82 1.10
C LYS A 61 -11.16 3.85 1.31
N ASN A 62 -11.18 4.81 0.40
CA ASN A 62 -12.31 5.70 0.20
C ASN A 62 -12.51 5.81 -1.29
N THR A 63 -13.38 4.97 -1.83
CA THR A 63 -13.58 4.83 -3.27
C THR A 63 -15.01 5.14 -3.66
N VAL A 64 -15.16 5.75 -4.82
CA VAL A 64 -16.48 5.92 -5.45
C VAL A 64 -16.94 4.60 -6.03
N SER A 65 -16.00 3.81 -6.54
CA SER A 65 -16.29 2.53 -7.17
C SER A 65 -15.11 1.58 -6.98
N GLY A 66 -15.40 0.28 -6.85
CA GLY A 66 -14.40 -0.78 -6.75
C GLY A 66 -13.72 -0.85 -5.41
N GLY A 67 -12.52 -1.35 -5.41
CA GLY A 67 -11.73 -1.54 -4.20
C GLY A 67 -10.27 -1.83 -4.51
N TYR A 68 -9.52 -2.20 -3.47
CA TYR A 68 -8.09 -2.43 -3.57
C TYR A 68 -7.71 -3.82 -3.06
N LYS A 69 -6.65 -4.34 -3.64
CA LYS A 69 -6.00 -5.57 -3.20
C LYS A 69 -4.63 -5.21 -2.67
N PHE A 70 -4.36 -5.60 -1.44
CA PHE A 70 -3.07 -5.42 -0.78
C PHE A 70 -2.42 -6.78 -0.65
N THR A 71 -1.27 -6.95 -1.27
CA THR A 71 -0.53 -8.22 -1.25
C THR A 71 0.76 -8.01 -0.50
N ILE A 72 1.01 -8.84 0.53
CA ILE A 72 2.14 -8.67 1.43
C ILE A 72 3.15 -9.78 1.17
N TYR A 73 4.42 -9.37 1.01
CA TYR A 73 5.55 -10.28 0.77
C TYR A 73 6.62 -10.04 1.80
N LYS A 74 7.31 -11.11 2.20
CA LYS A 74 8.56 -10.97 2.93
C LYS A 74 9.71 -10.81 1.94
N LYS A 75 10.68 -9.94 2.27
CA LYS A 75 11.87 -9.75 1.43
C LYS A 75 12.52 -11.08 1.09
N GLY A 76 12.87 -11.27 -0.16
CA GLY A 76 13.49 -12.49 -0.66
C GLY A 76 12.53 -13.62 -1.00
N LYS A 77 11.25 -13.44 -0.76
CA LYS A 77 10.23 -14.46 -1.06
C LYS A 77 9.35 -14.01 -2.22
N LYS A 78 9.14 -14.91 -3.17
CA LYS A 78 8.25 -14.64 -4.32
C LYS A 78 6.79 -14.83 -3.99
N LYS A 79 6.50 -15.74 -3.05
CA LYS A 79 5.13 -16.06 -2.67
C LYS A 79 4.63 -15.09 -1.61
N ALA A 80 3.42 -14.57 -1.80
CA ALA A 80 2.79 -13.69 -0.83
C ALA A 80 2.52 -14.43 0.47
N ILE A 81 2.73 -13.74 1.59
CA ILE A 81 2.33 -14.29 2.90
C ILE A 81 0.88 -13.97 3.23
N LYS A 82 0.32 -12.93 2.60
CA LYS A 82 -1.04 -12.51 2.87
C LYS A 82 -1.58 -11.68 1.70
N THR A 83 -2.86 -11.86 1.39
CA THR A 83 -3.58 -11.02 0.42
C THR A 83 -4.87 -10.56 1.05
N ILE A 84 -5.10 -9.25 1.03
CA ILE A 84 -6.26 -8.64 1.66
C ILE A 84 -6.97 -7.77 0.63
N LYS A 85 -8.26 -8.02 0.47
CA LYS A 85 -9.11 -7.23 -0.42
C LYS A 85 -10.00 -6.33 0.42
N VAL A 86 -9.99 -5.03 0.12
CA VAL A 86 -10.86 -4.04 0.77
C VAL A 86 -11.81 -3.52 -0.30
N THR A 87 -13.05 -3.95 -0.23
CA THR A 87 -14.06 -3.65 -1.24
C THR A 87 -15.47 -3.63 -0.63
N GLY A 88 -16.44 -3.21 -1.41
CA GLY A 88 -17.83 -3.15 -0.96
C GLY A 88 -18.00 -2.12 0.14
N ASN A 89 -18.71 -2.50 1.19
CA ASN A 89 -18.98 -1.62 2.32
C ASN A 89 -17.84 -1.55 3.34
N ALA A 90 -16.82 -2.39 3.19
CA ALA A 90 -15.67 -2.35 4.07
C ALA A 90 -14.77 -1.17 3.70
N ASN A 91 -14.56 -0.25 4.65
CA ASN A 91 -13.70 0.90 4.44
C ASN A 91 -12.27 0.66 4.87
N ALA A 92 -12.04 -0.34 5.73
CA ALA A 92 -10.72 -0.70 6.21
C ALA A 92 -10.69 -2.12 6.73
N LYS A 93 -9.51 -2.73 6.65
CA LYS A 93 -9.23 -4.04 7.24
C LYS A 93 -7.86 -4.00 7.90
N ILE A 94 -7.70 -4.79 8.96
CA ILE A 94 -6.43 -4.91 9.67
C ILE A 94 -5.74 -6.19 9.24
N ALA A 95 -4.47 -6.06 8.85
CA ALA A 95 -3.61 -7.21 8.58
C ALA A 95 -2.65 -7.38 9.74
N LYS A 96 -2.73 -8.52 10.42
CA LYS A 96 -1.79 -8.87 11.48
C LYS A 96 -0.51 -9.38 10.83
N MET A 97 0.62 -8.78 11.21
CA MET A 97 1.93 -9.17 10.68
C MET A 97 2.54 -10.26 11.55
N PRO A 98 3.38 -11.13 10.97
CA PRO A 98 4.07 -12.14 11.76
C PRO A 98 5.06 -11.48 12.72
N LYS A 99 5.28 -12.12 13.88
CA LYS A 99 6.31 -11.68 14.84
C LYS A 99 7.68 -12.14 14.37
N LYS A 100 8.14 -11.57 13.27
CA LYS A 100 9.42 -11.95 12.67
C LYS A 100 10.09 -10.72 12.09
N LYS A 101 11.33 -10.47 12.51
CA LYS A 101 12.11 -9.34 12.01
C LYS A 101 12.36 -9.44 10.52
N GLY A 102 12.44 -8.32 9.86
CA GLY A 102 12.75 -8.24 8.44
C GLY A 102 12.00 -7.14 7.74
N THR A 103 12.26 -7.04 6.45
CA THR A 103 11.58 -6.11 5.57
C THR A 103 10.42 -6.83 4.87
N TYR A 104 9.29 -6.15 4.82
CA TYR A 104 8.08 -6.66 4.17
C TYR A 104 7.63 -5.67 3.13
N TYR A 105 7.18 -6.17 2.00
CA TYR A 105 6.69 -5.35 0.90
C TYR A 105 5.18 -5.46 0.81
N ILE A 106 4.54 -4.34 0.51
CA ILE A 106 3.10 -4.26 0.29
C ILE A 106 2.88 -3.77 -1.13
N ARG A 107 2.25 -4.62 -1.92
CA ARG A 107 1.83 -4.26 -3.27
C ARG A 107 0.35 -3.92 -3.25
N ILE A 108 0.02 -2.72 -3.71
CA ILE A 108 -1.37 -2.34 -3.87
C ILE A 108 -1.76 -2.34 -5.34
N SER A 109 -2.93 -2.87 -5.64
CA SER A 109 -3.48 -2.87 -6.98
C SER A 109 -4.99 -2.68 -6.92
N LYS A 110 -5.55 -2.22 -8.03
CA LYS A 110 -7.00 -2.06 -8.17
C LYS A 110 -7.65 -3.43 -8.35
N LEU A 111 -8.80 -3.63 -7.74
CA LEU A 111 -9.59 -4.84 -7.94
C LEU A 111 -10.32 -4.84 -9.27
N THR A 112 -10.72 -3.66 -9.75
CA THR A 112 -11.40 -3.51 -11.04
C THR A 112 -10.83 -2.34 -11.81
N LYS A 113 -11.04 -2.31 -13.11
CA LYS A 113 -10.62 -1.19 -13.96
C LYS A 113 -11.28 0.11 -13.55
N LYS A 114 -12.46 0.04 -12.97
CA LYS A 114 -13.25 1.21 -12.58
C LYS A 114 -12.92 1.71 -11.17
N THR A 115 -12.07 1.01 -10.44
CA THR A 115 -11.68 1.47 -9.09
C THR A 115 -11.15 2.89 -9.17
N ASN A 116 -11.74 3.77 -8.38
CA ASN A 116 -11.47 5.19 -8.39
C ASN A 116 -11.60 5.72 -6.97
N GLY A 117 -10.52 6.30 -6.45
CA GLY A 117 -10.52 6.85 -5.11
C GLY A 117 -9.21 6.63 -4.39
N THR A 118 -9.21 6.88 -3.10
CA THR A 118 -8.01 6.81 -2.28
C THR A 118 -7.85 5.45 -1.61
N TYR A 119 -6.61 5.12 -1.34
CA TYR A 119 -6.23 4.03 -0.44
C TYR A 119 -5.37 4.59 0.68
N GLU A 120 -5.26 3.84 1.76
CA GLU A 120 -4.46 4.21 2.91
C GLU A 120 -3.77 2.97 3.47
N ILE A 121 -2.52 3.13 3.86
CA ILE A 121 -1.75 2.09 4.54
C ILE A 121 -1.16 2.71 5.80
N GLY A 122 -1.55 2.19 6.96
CA GLY A 122 -0.97 2.57 8.25
C GLY A 122 -0.19 1.40 8.82
N TYR A 123 0.91 1.69 9.53
CA TYR A 123 1.78 0.68 10.14
C TYR A 123 1.92 0.95 11.63
N TYR A 124 1.50 -0.01 12.45
CA TYR A 124 1.48 0.13 13.90
C TYR A 124 1.98 -1.09 14.63
#